data_0e567206a51ba57542d15516d9a543d9
#
_entry.id   0e567206a51ba57542d15516d9a543d9
#
_cell.length_a   1.000
_cell.length_b   1.000
_cell.length_c   1.000
_cell.angle_alpha   90.00
_cell.angle_beta   90.00
_cell.angle_gamma   90.00
#
_symmetry.space_group_name_H-M   'P 1'
#
loop_
_entity.id
_entity.type
_entity.pdbx_description
1 polymer ?
#
loop_
_entity_poly.entity_id
_entity_poly.type
_entity_poly.pdbx_seq_one_letter_code
_entity_poly.pdbx_strand_id
1 'polypeptide(L)'
;QQDPAPAAPVFSIINLPQAAFNGMEAEAKAIIKRIKASAGYNQTIGEQLGLVDTGDTPIDPNDLNAELKCIARAGNVVEITFSKQGQDAMRVEFKRKNDTEWLLAGIFTSSPASHNVASVPPGDPEARSYRGILIRKNVPIGNFSPIYTVVTTP
;
A
#
# COMPACT_ATOMS: atom_id res chain seq x y z
N GLN A 1 -20.49 -9.77 -65.72
CA GLN A 1 -19.14 -10.07 -65.22
C GLN A 1 -18.86 -9.12 -64.05
N GLN A 2 -18.90 -9.64 -62.81
CA GLN A 2 -18.79 -8.85 -61.60
C GLN A 2 -17.31 -8.90 -61.17
N ASP A 3 -16.71 -7.73 -61.09
CA ASP A 3 -15.33 -7.58 -60.64
C ASP A 3 -15.17 -8.04 -59.18
N PRO A 4 -14.15 -8.83 -58.80
CA PRO A 4 -13.96 -9.26 -57.44
C PRO A 4 -13.58 -8.05 -56.56
N ALA A 5 -14.21 -7.94 -55.38
CA ALA A 5 -13.94 -6.91 -54.42
C ALA A 5 -12.44 -6.92 -53.97
N PRO A 6 -11.81 -5.75 -53.77
CA PRO A 6 -10.42 -5.68 -53.34
C PRO A 6 -10.23 -6.37 -52.00
N ALA A 7 -9.19 -7.18 -51.90
CA ALA A 7 -8.83 -7.88 -50.65
C ALA A 7 -8.50 -6.88 -49.55
N ALA A 8 -9.02 -7.12 -48.36
CA ALA A 8 -8.73 -6.30 -47.17
C ALA A 8 -7.22 -6.32 -46.86
N PRO A 9 -6.63 -5.20 -46.43
CA PRO A 9 -5.22 -5.16 -46.05
C PRO A 9 -4.93 -6.08 -44.88
N VAL A 10 -3.98 -6.98 -45.04
CA VAL A 10 -3.47 -7.85 -43.97
C VAL A 10 -2.45 -7.06 -43.18
N PHE A 11 -2.78 -6.70 -41.95
CA PHE A 11 -1.81 -6.12 -41.01
C PHE A 11 -0.96 -7.23 -40.40
N SER A 12 0.31 -7.31 -40.76
CA SER A 12 1.27 -8.16 -40.08
C SER A 12 1.66 -7.52 -38.74
N ILE A 13 1.41 -8.22 -37.66
CA ILE A 13 1.98 -7.83 -36.35
C ILE A 13 3.48 -8.14 -36.44
N ILE A 14 4.31 -7.12 -36.59
CA ILE A 14 5.76 -7.26 -36.53
C ILE A 14 6.13 -7.45 -35.04
N ASN A 15 6.53 -8.67 -34.67
CA ASN A 15 7.16 -8.94 -33.40
C ASN A 15 8.55 -8.29 -33.38
N LEU A 16 8.66 -7.08 -32.82
CA LEU A 16 9.94 -6.42 -32.61
C LEU A 16 10.76 -7.22 -31.57
N PRO A 17 12.07 -7.41 -31.80
CA PRO A 17 12.91 -8.10 -30.83
C PRO A 17 12.98 -7.31 -29.51
N GLN A 18 13.09 -8.02 -28.39
CA GLN A 18 13.11 -7.44 -27.03
C GLN A 18 14.15 -6.31 -26.84
N ALA A 19 15.27 -6.39 -27.57
CA ALA A 19 16.29 -5.35 -27.55
C ALA A 19 15.81 -4.01 -28.15
N ALA A 20 14.88 -4.04 -29.12
CA ALA A 20 14.30 -2.82 -29.70
C ALA A 20 13.35 -2.13 -28.70
N PHE A 21 12.61 -2.90 -27.91
CA PHE A 21 11.76 -2.34 -26.83
C PHE A 21 12.59 -1.66 -25.76
N ASN A 22 13.72 -2.26 -25.33
CA ASN A 22 14.61 -1.66 -24.33
C ASN A 22 15.23 -0.34 -24.82
N GLY A 23 15.57 -0.24 -26.10
CA GLY A 23 16.04 1.01 -26.71
C GLY A 23 14.97 2.11 -26.71
N MET A 24 13.76 1.76 -27.13
CA MET A 24 12.62 2.69 -27.13
C MET A 24 12.26 3.19 -25.72
N GLU A 25 12.35 2.33 -24.72
CA GLU A 25 12.10 2.73 -23.31
C GLU A 25 13.15 3.71 -22.80
N ALA A 26 14.43 3.51 -23.13
CA ALA A 26 15.50 4.40 -22.78
C ALA A 26 15.34 5.79 -23.45
N GLU A 27 14.99 5.83 -24.72
CA GLU A 27 14.72 7.07 -25.43
C GLU A 27 13.49 7.81 -24.89
N ALA A 28 12.40 7.09 -24.61
CA ALA A 28 11.20 7.67 -24.01
C ALA A 28 11.52 8.30 -22.64
N LYS A 29 12.28 7.63 -21.78
CA LYS A 29 12.75 8.17 -20.49
C LYS A 29 13.60 9.42 -20.66
N ALA A 30 14.48 9.45 -21.66
CA ALA A 30 15.33 10.62 -21.94
C ALA A 30 14.49 11.83 -22.41
N ILE A 31 13.50 11.63 -23.25
CA ILE A 31 12.56 12.66 -23.71
C ILE A 31 11.75 13.20 -22.54
N ILE A 32 11.17 12.31 -21.71
CA ILE A 32 10.41 12.69 -20.52
C ILE A 32 11.26 13.56 -19.59
N LYS A 33 12.52 13.17 -19.35
CA LYS A 33 13.45 13.93 -18.52
C LYS A 33 13.70 15.34 -19.07
N ARG A 34 13.84 15.47 -20.39
CA ARG A 34 14.02 16.79 -21.06
C ARG A 34 12.77 17.65 -20.94
N ILE A 35 11.59 17.09 -21.13
CA ILE A 35 10.32 17.80 -20.99
C ILE A 35 10.18 18.32 -19.55
N LYS A 36 10.42 17.48 -18.55
CA LYS A 36 10.36 17.85 -17.12
C LYS A 36 11.39 18.94 -16.72
N ALA A 37 12.50 19.03 -17.43
CA ALA A 37 13.55 20.03 -17.21
C ALA A 37 13.30 21.37 -17.96
N SER A 38 12.29 21.48 -18.79
CA SER A 38 11.98 22.70 -19.54
C SER A 38 11.39 23.78 -18.63
N ALA A 39 11.74 25.05 -18.89
CA ALA A 39 11.28 26.17 -18.08
C ALA A 39 9.76 26.41 -18.09
N GLY A 40 9.06 25.86 -19.08
CA GLY A 40 7.59 25.92 -19.19
C GLY A 40 6.87 24.72 -18.57
N TYR A 41 7.59 23.74 -18.01
CA TYR A 41 6.98 22.56 -17.41
C TYR A 41 6.36 22.90 -16.05
N ASN A 42 5.12 22.47 -15.86
CA ASN A 42 4.46 22.46 -14.57
C ASN A 42 3.68 21.13 -14.40
N GLN A 43 3.17 20.89 -13.21
CA GLN A 43 2.46 19.65 -12.89
C GLN A 43 1.25 19.43 -13.80
N THR A 44 0.46 20.49 -14.05
CA THR A 44 -0.74 20.40 -14.92
C THR A 44 -0.38 19.94 -16.33
N ILE A 45 0.72 20.44 -16.89
CA ILE A 45 1.22 20.01 -18.20
C ILE A 45 1.68 18.55 -18.14
N GLY A 46 2.33 18.15 -17.04
CA GLY A 46 2.75 16.78 -16.82
C GLY A 46 1.58 15.79 -16.78
N GLU A 47 0.50 16.17 -16.12
CA GLU A 47 -0.75 15.39 -16.03
C GLU A 47 -1.45 15.31 -17.39
N GLN A 48 -1.57 16.42 -18.13
CA GLN A 48 -2.15 16.45 -19.46
C GLN A 48 -1.39 15.59 -20.48
N LEU A 49 -0.08 15.50 -20.34
CA LEU A 49 0.80 14.69 -21.19
C LEU A 49 0.92 13.24 -20.71
N GLY A 50 0.30 12.85 -19.59
CA GLY A 50 0.44 11.53 -18.99
C GLY A 50 1.87 11.21 -18.53
N LEU A 51 2.69 12.25 -18.27
CA LEU A 51 4.09 12.12 -17.84
C LEU A 51 4.24 12.09 -16.31
N VAL A 52 3.19 12.42 -15.59
CA VAL A 52 3.08 12.32 -14.15
C VAL A 52 2.01 11.28 -13.88
N ASP A 53 2.33 10.33 -13.03
CA ASP A 53 1.34 9.38 -12.57
C ASP A 53 0.28 10.15 -11.76
N THR A 54 -0.94 10.15 -12.26
CA THR A 54 -2.09 10.76 -11.55
C THR A 54 -2.44 10.02 -10.25
N GLY A 55 -1.72 8.94 -9.96
CA GLY A 55 -1.83 8.18 -8.72
C GLY A 55 -1.25 8.86 -7.48
N ASP A 56 -0.46 9.93 -7.65
CA ASP A 56 0.06 10.73 -6.53
C ASP A 56 -0.77 12.02 -6.32
N THR A 57 -2.10 11.91 -6.37
CA THR A 57 -2.91 12.93 -5.70
C THR A 57 -2.45 12.93 -4.25
N PRO A 58 -1.93 14.05 -3.69
CA PRO A 58 -1.58 14.09 -2.29
C PRO A 58 -2.83 13.71 -1.49
N ILE A 59 -2.86 12.49 -0.97
CA ILE A 59 -3.95 12.07 -0.09
C ILE A 59 -3.84 12.98 1.11
N ASP A 60 -4.91 13.74 1.39
CA ASP A 60 -4.95 14.55 2.60
C ASP A 60 -4.73 13.61 3.80
N PRO A 61 -3.73 13.87 4.65
CA PRO A 61 -3.51 13.05 5.83
C PRO A 61 -4.76 12.87 6.69
N ASN A 62 -5.67 13.83 6.67
CA ASN A 62 -6.93 13.76 7.44
C ASN A 62 -7.93 12.75 6.86
N ASP A 63 -7.82 12.41 5.57
CA ASP A 63 -8.68 11.43 4.91
C ASP A 63 -8.15 9.99 5.04
N LEU A 64 -6.90 9.83 5.50
CA LEU A 64 -6.30 8.52 5.73
C LEU A 64 -6.81 7.91 7.02
N ASN A 65 -7.57 6.83 6.92
CA ASN A 65 -8.01 6.04 8.06
C ASN A 65 -7.32 4.68 8.02
N ALA A 66 -6.57 4.37 9.06
CA ALA A 66 -5.93 3.07 9.17
C ALA A 66 -7.01 1.97 9.32
N GLU A 67 -6.80 0.82 8.68
CA GLU A 67 -7.68 -0.34 8.77
C GLU A 67 -6.86 -1.55 9.20
N LEU A 68 -7.30 -2.23 10.25
CA LEU A 68 -6.72 -3.49 10.68
C LEU A 68 -7.82 -4.48 11.11
N LYS A 69 -7.48 -5.76 11.05
CA LYS A 69 -8.27 -6.86 11.62
C LYS A 69 -7.35 -7.70 12.48
N CYS A 70 -7.86 -8.20 13.60
CA CYS A 70 -7.12 -9.05 14.52
C CYS A 70 -7.81 -10.40 14.66
N ILE A 71 -7.04 -11.48 14.61
CA ILE A 71 -7.50 -12.84 14.82
C ILE A 71 -6.63 -13.49 15.88
N ALA A 72 -7.24 -13.97 16.96
CA ALA A 72 -6.51 -14.74 17.98
C ALA A 72 -6.13 -16.11 17.42
N ARG A 73 -4.91 -16.53 17.66
CA ARG A 73 -4.36 -17.86 17.36
C ARG A 73 -3.90 -18.51 18.66
N ALA A 74 -3.70 -19.82 18.62
CA ALA A 74 -3.17 -20.56 19.77
C ALA A 74 -1.78 -20.04 20.21
N GLY A 75 -1.44 -20.18 21.47
CA GLY A 75 -0.14 -19.75 22.01
C GLY A 75 -0.03 -18.26 22.25
N ASN A 76 -1.12 -17.58 22.59
CA ASN A 76 -1.16 -16.14 22.85
C ASN A 76 -0.79 -15.25 21.63
N VAL A 77 -0.84 -15.80 20.43
CA VAL A 77 -0.54 -15.10 19.19
C VAL A 77 -1.79 -14.38 18.71
N VAL A 78 -1.61 -13.12 18.29
CA VAL A 78 -2.63 -12.35 17.56
C VAL A 78 -2.10 -12.06 16.16
N GLU A 79 -2.78 -12.60 15.17
CA GLU A 79 -2.52 -12.30 13.76
C GLU A 79 -3.22 -10.98 13.40
N ILE A 80 -2.47 -10.07 12.83
CA ILE A 80 -2.91 -8.72 12.50
C ILE A 80 -2.83 -8.54 10.98
N THR A 81 -3.97 -8.40 10.34
CA THR A 81 -4.07 -8.12 8.90
C THR A 81 -4.42 -6.66 8.71
N PHE A 82 -3.73 -5.98 7.81
CA PHE A 82 -3.93 -4.53 7.57
C PHE A 82 -3.60 -4.14 6.14
N SER A 83 -4.11 -2.97 5.71
CA SER A 83 -3.74 -2.30 4.46
C SER A 83 -2.83 -1.12 4.74
N LYS A 84 -1.71 -1.03 4.02
CA LYS A 84 -0.80 0.12 4.12
C LYS A 84 -1.27 1.35 3.34
N GLN A 85 -2.22 1.20 2.44
CA GLN A 85 -2.75 2.29 1.60
C GLN A 85 -1.65 3.14 0.93
N GLY A 86 -0.59 2.48 0.42
CA GLY A 86 0.56 3.16 -0.18
C GLY A 86 1.58 3.75 0.81
N GLN A 87 1.38 3.57 2.12
CA GLN A 87 2.31 4.04 3.15
C GLN A 87 3.40 3.00 3.45
N ASP A 88 4.43 3.39 4.20
CA ASP A 88 5.61 2.55 4.44
C ASP A 88 5.31 1.40 5.40
N ALA A 89 4.58 1.67 6.48
CA ALA A 89 4.31 0.72 7.55
C ALA A 89 3.01 1.06 8.30
N MET A 90 2.61 0.15 9.19
CA MET A 90 1.60 0.40 10.21
C MET A 90 2.22 0.23 11.61
N ARG A 91 2.07 1.25 12.45
CA ARG A 91 2.32 1.18 13.88
C ARG A 91 1.07 0.62 14.54
N VAL A 92 1.21 -0.49 15.23
CA VAL A 92 0.12 -1.13 15.98
C VAL A 92 0.38 -0.98 17.46
N GLU A 93 -0.66 -0.58 18.18
CA GLU A 93 -0.68 -0.47 19.64
C GLU A 93 -1.72 -1.44 20.19
N PHE A 94 -1.44 -1.96 21.37
CA PHE A 94 -2.36 -2.82 22.08
C PHE A 94 -2.50 -2.40 23.54
N LYS A 95 -3.58 -2.82 24.16
CA LYS A 95 -3.73 -2.75 25.62
C LYS A 95 -4.53 -3.93 26.11
N ARG A 96 -4.23 -4.38 27.33
CA ARG A 96 -4.99 -5.39 28.05
C ARG A 96 -6.23 -4.76 28.68
N LYS A 97 -7.15 -5.58 29.12
CA LYS A 97 -8.42 -5.13 29.71
C LYS A 97 -8.26 -4.12 30.84
N ASN A 98 -7.22 -4.29 31.67
CA ASN A 98 -6.99 -3.47 32.87
C ASN A 98 -5.91 -2.39 32.66
N ASP A 99 -5.29 -2.30 31.46
CA ASP A 99 -4.31 -1.26 31.18
C ASP A 99 -5.01 0.07 30.93
N THR A 100 -4.43 1.15 31.42
CA THR A 100 -4.86 2.52 31.10
C THR A 100 -4.17 3.05 29.87
N GLU A 101 -2.94 2.61 29.63
CA GLU A 101 -2.07 3.07 28.55
C GLU A 101 -2.05 2.10 27.37
N TRP A 102 -1.84 2.67 26.18
CA TRP A 102 -1.57 1.90 24.97
C TRP A 102 -0.09 1.56 24.88
N LEU A 103 0.22 0.29 24.71
CA LEU A 103 1.59 -0.22 24.56
C LEU A 103 1.86 -0.49 23.07
N LEU A 104 3.09 -0.32 22.65
CA LEU A 104 3.49 -0.63 21.28
C LEU A 104 3.51 -2.15 21.07
N ALA A 105 2.69 -2.66 20.15
CA ALA A 105 2.77 -4.04 19.67
C ALA A 105 3.89 -4.22 18.64
N GLY A 106 4.07 -3.23 17.76
CA GLY A 106 5.11 -3.23 16.74
C GLY A 106 4.86 -2.22 15.63
N ILE A 107 5.87 -2.08 14.77
CA ILE A 107 5.77 -1.36 13.50
C ILE A 107 5.96 -2.40 12.40
N PHE A 108 4.92 -2.63 11.60
CA PHE A 108 4.87 -3.71 10.63
C PHE A 108 4.89 -3.16 9.20
N THR A 109 5.80 -3.67 8.38
CA THR A 109 5.95 -3.29 6.97
C THR A 109 5.23 -4.24 6.01
N SER A 110 4.82 -5.41 6.51
CA SER A 110 4.09 -6.45 5.75
C SER A 110 2.88 -6.96 6.51
N SER A 111 1.84 -7.33 5.79
CA SER A 111 0.61 -7.93 6.29
C SER A 111 0.46 -9.35 5.68
N PRO A 112 0.04 -10.37 6.45
CA PRO A 112 -0.25 -10.32 7.87
C PRO A 112 1.00 -10.21 8.75
N ALA A 113 0.83 -9.66 9.97
CA ALA A 113 1.85 -9.59 11.00
C ALA A 113 1.39 -10.37 12.24
N SER A 114 2.32 -10.73 13.11
CA SER A 114 2.01 -11.47 14.34
C SER A 114 2.50 -10.71 15.56
N HIS A 115 1.65 -10.61 16.57
CA HIS A 115 2.00 -10.11 17.89
C HIS A 115 1.87 -11.24 18.91
N ASN A 116 2.98 -11.60 19.53
CA ASN A 116 3.04 -12.66 20.53
C ASN A 116 3.52 -12.08 21.86
N VAL A 117 2.67 -12.12 22.85
CA VAL A 117 3.00 -11.74 24.23
C VAL A 117 2.22 -12.61 25.20
N ALA A 118 2.88 -13.06 26.27
CA ALA A 118 2.25 -13.93 27.27
C ALA A 118 1.04 -13.23 27.94
N SER A 119 0.02 -13.99 28.30
CA SER A 119 -1.12 -13.49 29.07
C SER A 119 -0.73 -13.15 30.51
N VAL A 120 -1.53 -12.31 31.13
CA VAL A 120 -1.37 -11.95 32.55
C VAL A 120 -2.70 -12.14 33.26
N PRO A 121 -2.82 -13.14 34.19
CA PRO A 121 -1.78 -14.12 34.58
C PRO A 121 -1.43 -15.12 33.48
N PRO A 122 -0.25 -15.73 33.51
CA PRO A 122 0.15 -16.73 32.51
C PRO A 122 -0.81 -17.92 32.50
N GLY A 123 -1.15 -18.36 31.29
CA GLY A 123 -2.01 -19.54 31.08
C GLY A 123 -3.51 -19.23 31.01
N ASP A 124 -3.93 -18.01 31.30
CA ASP A 124 -5.33 -17.60 31.20
C ASP A 124 -5.66 -16.92 29.87
N PRO A 125 -6.89 -17.10 29.36
CA PRO A 125 -7.38 -16.29 28.26
C PRO A 125 -7.40 -14.81 28.61
N GLU A 126 -6.94 -13.95 27.70
CA GLU A 126 -6.83 -12.51 27.95
C GLU A 126 -7.48 -11.70 26.85
N ALA A 127 -8.35 -10.75 27.23
CA ALA A 127 -8.90 -9.79 26.28
C ALA A 127 -7.88 -8.67 26.00
N ARG A 128 -7.58 -8.48 24.72
CA ARG A 128 -6.66 -7.44 24.23
C ARG A 128 -7.35 -6.61 23.16
N SER A 129 -7.18 -5.30 23.29
CA SER A 129 -7.63 -4.32 22.30
C SER A 129 -6.45 -3.84 21.47
N TYR A 130 -6.67 -3.66 20.17
CA TYR A 130 -5.67 -3.24 19.19
C TYR A 130 -6.16 -2.03 18.43
N ARG A 131 -5.27 -1.13 18.08
CA ARG A 131 -5.47 -0.05 17.12
C ARG A 131 -4.20 0.16 16.30
N GLY A 132 -4.33 0.71 15.11
CA GLY A 132 -3.21 0.99 14.23
C GLY A 132 -3.24 2.40 13.69
N ILE A 133 -2.07 2.93 13.34
CA ILE A 133 -1.90 4.18 12.61
C ILE A 133 -0.86 3.97 11.51
N LEU A 134 -1.08 4.58 10.36
CA LEU A 134 -0.17 4.48 9.22
C LEU A 134 1.12 5.28 9.48
N ILE A 135 2.23 4.81 8.92
CA ILE A 135 3.55 5.44 9.02
C ILE A 135 4.05 5.78 7.62
N ARG A 136 4.47 7.02 7.42
CA ARG A 136 5.18 7.49 6.23
C ARG A 136 6.44 8.23 6.64
N LYS A 137 7.61 7.84 6.08
CA LYS A 137 8.92 8.43 6.42
C LYS A 137 9.18 8.50 7.92
N ASN A 138 8.85 7.40 8.63
CA ASN A 138 8.96 7.27 10.11
C ASN A 138 8.05 8.20 10.93
N VAL A 139 7.10 8.87 10.32
CA VAL A 139 6.13 9.75 11.00
C VAL A 139 4.74 9.15 10.92
N PRO A 140 3.96 9.11 12.02
CA PRO A 140 2.56 8.74 11.98
C PRO A 140 1.77 9.69 11.07
N ILE A 141 0.89 9.13 10.24
CA ILE A 141 0.04 9.87 9.30
C ILE A 141 -1.39 9.33 9.33
N GLY A 142 -2.35 10.23 9.23
CA GLY A 142 -3.77 9.86 9.21
C GLY A 142 -4.35 9.64 10.60
N ASN A 143 -5.49 8.95 10.62
CA ASN A 143 -6.25 8.65 11.82
C ASN A 143 -6.01 7.22 12.29
N PHE A 144 -6.15 7.00 13.60
CA PHE A 144 -6.15 5.65 14.14
C PHE A 144 -7.31 4.83 13.56
N SER A 145 -7.08 3.54 13.42
CA SER A 145 -8.14 2.58 13.10
C SER A 145 -9.19 2.52 14.21
N PRO A 146 -10.38 1.99 13.91
CA PRO A 146 -11.26 1.48 14.94
C PRO A 146 -10.54 0.51 15.87
N ILE A 147 -11.01 0.42 17.12
CA ILE A 147 -10.44 -0.49 18.11
C ILE A 147 -10.97 -1.90 17.85
N TYR A 148 -10.06 -2.86 17.70
CA TYR A 148 -10.36 -4.28 17.60
C TYR A 148 -10.03 -4.98 18.92
N THR A 149 -10.98 -5.73 19.46
CA THR A 149 -10.77 -6.54 20.66
C THR A 149 -10.84 -8.01 20.34
N VAL A 150 -9.86 -8.77 20.78
CA VAL A 150 -9.79 -10.23 20.66
C VAL A 150 -9.50 -10.84 22.01
N VAL A 151 -9.92 -12.10 22.21
CA VAL A 151 -9.55 -12.89 23.40
C VAL A 151 -8.51 -13.90 22.93
N THR A 152 -7.32 -13.81 23.53
CA THR A 152 -6.23 -14.76 23.26
C THR A 152 -6.39 -16.02 24.10
N THR A 153 -5.94 -17.13 23.56
CA THR A 153 -5.86 -18.44 24.26
C THR A 153 -4.38 -18.82 24.36
N PRO A 154 -3.93 -19.29 25.53
CA PRO A 154 -2.58 -19.80 25.74
C PRO A 154 -2.21 -20.94 24.82
#